data_e3d7c483618d08d77fe3afea1299b1e6
#
_entry.id   e3d7c483618d08d77fe3afea1299b1e6
#
_cell.length_a   1.000
_cell.length_b   1.000
_cell.length_c   1.000
_cell.angle_alpha   90.00
_cell.angle_beta   90.00
_cell.angle_gamma   90.00
#
_symmetry.space_group_name_H-M   'P 1'
#
loop_
_entity.id
_entity.type
_entity.pdbx_description
1 polymer ?
#
loop_
_entity_poly.entity_id
_entity_poly.type
_entity_poly.pdbx_seq_one_letter_code
_entity_poly.pdbx_strand_id
1 'polypeptide(L)'
;MAKEKFVRSKPHVNVGTIGHIDHGKTTLTAAIVKVQSKKGLAKVISYKDIAKGGTVRDETKTVTIAVAHVEYESGKRHYAHVDCPGHADYIKNMITGAAQMDGAILVVSALDSVMPQTREHVLLARQVGLNHIVVFLNKCDAVDDPEMLDLVEMEVRELLTKYKFDGDSATVVRGAALPALNGDAKWEKSIDELMTALDSKIPDPIRDVDKPFLMAVEDVFSIKGRGTVAPGRVE
;
A
#
# COMPACT_ATOMS: atom_id res chain seq x y z
N MET A 1 22.58 20.90 21.93
CA MET A 1 22.96 19.75 21.09
C MET A 1 22.56 20.07 19.65
N ALA A 2 23.49 20.10 18.72
CA ALA A 2 23.18 20.26 17.30
C ALA A 2 22.35 19.04 16.86
N LYS A 3 21.21 19.27 16.21
CA LYS A 3 20.44 18.17 15.62
C LYS A 3 21.30 17.55 14.52
N GLU A 4 21.53 16.25 14.58
CA GLU A 4 22.17 15.53 13.50
C GLU A 4 21.40 15.79 12.20
N LYS A 5 22.14 16.16 11.16
CA LYS A 5 21.55 16.41 9.85
C LYS A 5 21.11 15.06 9.28
N PHE A 6 19.82 14.90 9.01
CA PHE A 6 19.31 13.69 8.35
C PHE A 6 19.96 13.54 6.98
N VAL A 7 20.69 12.44 6.77
CA VAL A 7 21.30 12.10 5.48
C VAL A 7 20.54 10.91 4.89
N ARG A 8 19.93 11.10 3.75
CA ARG A 8 19.23 10.03 3.03
C ARG A 8 20.25 9.10 2.39
N SER A 9 20.32 7.87 2.86
CA SER A 9 21.24 6.84 2.35
C SER A 9 20.67 6.03 1.19
N LYS A 10 19.34 6.01 1.04
CA LYS A 10 18.61 5.25 0.00
C LYS A 10 17.59 6.13 -0.71
N PRO A 11 17.26 5.86 -2.00
CA PRO A 11 16.12 6.48 -2.67
C PRO A 11 14.84 6.28 -1.86
N HIS A 12 13.98 7.29 -1.84
CA HIS A 12 12.72 7.28 -1.13
C HIS A 12 11.55 7.18 -2.10
N VAL A 13 10.69 6.20 -1.88
CA VAL A 13 9.52 5.93 -2.72
C VAL A 13 8.28 5.84 -1.85
N ASN A 14 7.22 6.54 -2.25
CA ASN A 14 5.92 6.46 -1.61
C ASN A 14 5.10 5.38 -2.30
N VAL A 15 4.70 4.35 -1.56
CA VAL A 15 3.80 3.30 -2.05
C VAL A 15 2.57 3.22 -1.17
N GLY A 16 1.55 2.54 -1.61
CA GLY A 16 0.43 2.28 -0.73
C GLY A 16 -0.48 1.17 -1.23
N THR A 17 -1.36 0.70 -0.34
CA THR A 17 -2.33 -0.34 -0.64
C THR A 17 -3.66 0.26 -1.07
N ILE A 18 -4.20 -0.21 -2.20
CA ILE A 18 -5.53 0.09 -2.72
C ILE A 18 -6.30 -1.21 -2.98
N GLY A 19 -7.61 -1.14 -3.08
CA GLY A 19 -8.46 -2.31 -3.36
C GLY A 19 -9.68 -2.38 -2.45
N HIS A 20 -10.49 -3.40 -2.64
CA HIS A 20 -11.78 -3.55 -1.96
C HIS A 20 -11.64 -3.72 -0.43
N ILE A 21 -12.71 -3.40 0.30
CA ILE A 21 -12.82 -3.73 1.73
C ILE A 21 -12.66 -5.24 1.94
N ASP A 22 -12.11 -5.66 3.07
CA ASP A 22 -11.87 -7.07 3.45
C ASP A 22 -10.92 -7.87 2.52
N HIS A 23 -10.33 -7.26 1.48
CA HIS A 23 -9.28 -7.90 0.66
C HIS A 23 -7.93 -8.02 1.38
N GLY A 24 -7.80 -7.41 2.58
CA GLY A 24 -6.63 -7.60 3.45
C GLY A 24 -5.51 -6.59 3.26
N LYS A 25 -5.81 -5.35 2.83
CA LYS A 25 -4.82 -4.26 2.67
C LYS A 25 -4.01 -4.01 3.95
N THR A 26 -4.69 -3.68 5.04
CA THR A 26 -4.04 -3.43 6.34
C THR A 26 -3.30 -4.65 6.87
N THR A 27 -3.83 -5.86 6.63
CA THR A 27 -3.15 -7.12 6.98
C THR A 27 -1.85 -7.29 6.19
N LEU A 28 -1.87 -6.96 4.89
CA LEU A 28 -0.69 -6.98 4.04
C LEU A 28 0.35 -5.96 4.51
N THR A 29 -0.08 -4.73 4.80
CA THR A 29 0.79 -3.68 5.35
C THR A 29 1.48 -4.14 6.63
N ALA A 30 0.74 -4.77 7.54
CA ALA A 30 1.30 -5.32 8.77
C ALA A 30 2.25 -6.50 8.52
N ALA A 31 1.95 -7.36 7.54
CA ALA A 31 2.82 -8.47 7.15
C ALA A 31 4.14 -7.97 6.57
N ILE A 32 4.11 -6.95 5.70
CA ILE A 32 5.32 -6.31 5.15
C ILE A 32 6.19 -5.77 6.29
N VAL A 33 5.61 -4.94 7.17
CA VAL A 33 6.34 -4.36 8.31
C VAL A 33 6.94 -5.45 9.18
N LYS A 34 6.20 -6.52 9.49
CA LYS A 34 6.70 -7.63 10.31
C LYS A 34 7.84 -8.40 9.64
N VAL A 35 7.70 -8.75 8.36
CA VAL A 35 8.75 -9.47 7.62
C VAL A 35 10.01 -8.61 7.49
N GLN A 36 9.88 -7.33 7.18
CA GLN A 36 11.02 -6.42 7.10
C GLN A 36 11.64 -6.13 8.47
N SER A 37 10.85 -6.10 9.55
CA SER A 37 11.40 -5.93 10.91
C SER A 37 12.26 -7.12 11.35
N LYS A 38 11.94 -8.35 10.93
CA LYS A 38 12.79 -9.53 11.18
C LYS A 38 14.17 -9.41 10.52
N LYS A 39 14.27 -8.62 9.44
CA LYS A 39 15.51 -8.34 8.71
C LYS A 39 16.23 -7.07 9.21
N GLY A 40 15.68 -6.39 10.20
CA GLY A 40 16.21 -5.11 10.69
C GLY A 40 15.95 -3.93 9.75
N LEU A 41 14.98 -4.07 8.81
CA LEU A 41 14.64 -3.09 7.77
C LEU A 41 13.35 -2.33 8.07
N ALA A 42 12.74 -2.54 9.21
CA ALA A 42 11.57 -1.79 9.69
C ALA A 42 11.52 -1.76 11.21
N LYS A 43 10.86 -0.75 11.78
CA LYS A 43 10.49 -0.76 13.19
C LYS A 43 9.29 -1.68 13.39
N VAL A 44 9.28 -2.43 14.48
CA VAL A 44 8.12 -3.28 14.83
C VAL A 44 6.93 -2.39 15.17
N ILE A 45 5.87 -2.49 14.38
CA ILE A 45 4.58 -1.81 14.62
C ILE A 45 3.51 -2.89 14.70
N SER A 46 2.63 -2.81 15.72
CA SER A 46 1.55 -3.78 15.84
C SER A 46 0.45 -3.55 14.80
N TYR A 47 -0.28 -4.62 14.42
CA TYR A 47 -1.45 -4.51 13.56
C TYR A 47 -2.47 -3.47 14.09
N LYS A 48 -2.70 -3.45 15.42
CA LYS A 48 -3.60 -2.48 16.07
C LYS A 48 -3.14 -1.04 15.92
N ASP A 49 -1.84 -0.80 15.88
CA ASP A 49 -1.28 0.55 15.71
C ASP A 49 -1.40 1.02 14.27
N ILE A 50 -1.27 0.12 13.30
CA ILE A 50 -1.51 0.43 11.87
C ILE A 50 -2.99 0.70 11.63
N ALA A 51 -3.87 -0.09 12.25
CA ALA A 51 -5.32 0.06 12.16
C ALA A 51 -5.90 1.18 13.04
N LYS A 52 -5.07 2.06 13.64
CA LYS A 52 -5.53 3.22 14.41
C LYS A 52 -6.47 4.09 13.60
N GLY A 53 -7.71 4.28 14.11
CA GLY A 53 -8.80 4.96 13.41
C GLY A 53 -9.77 3.98 12.71
N GLY A 54 -9.47 2.68 12.71
CA GLY A 54 -10.42 1.67 12.24
C GLY A 54 -11.65 1.56 13.14
N THR A 55 -12.82 1.35 12.54
CA THR A 55 -14.04 1.01 13.28
C THR A 55 -14.09 -0.50 13.43
N VAL A 56 -14.19 -1.01 14.66
CA VAL A 56 -14.52 -2.42 14.89
C VAL A 56 -16.00 -2.58 14.58
N ARG A 57 -16.34 -3.30 13.53
CA ARG A 57 -17.75 -3.59 13.19
C ARG A 57 -18.31 -4.79 13.96
N ASP A 58 -17.44 -5.74 14.27
CA ASP A 58 -17.68 -6.80 15.24
C ASP A 58 -16.32 -7.28 15.80
N GLU A 59 -16.31 -8.27 16.71
CA GLU A 59 -15.09 -8.71 17.42
C GLU A 59 -13.95 -9.20 16.48
N THR A 60 -14.25 -9.45 15.19
CA THR A 60 -13.33 -10.06 14.23
C THR A 60 -12.92 -9.17 13.08
N LYS A 61 -13.63 -8.03 12.82
CA LYS A 61 -13.40 -7.19 11.65
C LYS A 61 -13.13 -5.74 12.00
N THR A 62 -11.96 -5.26 11.61
CA THR A 62 -11.54 -3.86 11.70
C THR A 62 -11.60 -3.21 10.32
N VAL A 63 -12.35 -2.13 10.18
CA VAL A 63 -12.43 -1.34 8.94
C VAL A 63 -11.53 -0.12 9.08
N THR A 64 -10.60 0.08 8.16
CA THR A 64 -9.75 1.26 8.10
C THR A 64 -10.55 2.47 7.64
N ILE A 65 -10.59 3.53 8.47
CA ILE A 65 -11.33 4.77 8.22
C ILE A 65 -10.39 5.87 7.73
N ALA A 66 -9.23 5.99 8.37
CA ALA A 66 -8.23 7.01 8.08
C ALA A 66 -7.02 6.39 7.37
N VAL A 67 -6.30 7.23 6.63
CA VAL A 67 -5.03 6.86 6.02
C VAL A 67 -4.00 6.62 7.11
N ALA A 68 -3.35 5.46 7.09
CA ALA A 68 -2.25 5.15 7.99
C ALA A 68 -0.91 5.19 7.23
N HIS A 69 0.12 5.73 7.87
CA HIS A 69 1.46 5.81 7.30
C HIS A 69 2.41 4.92 8.09
N VAL A 70 3.13 4.07 7.39
CA VAL A 70 4.20 3.25 7.97
C VAL A 70 5.46 3.33 7.11
N GLU A 71 6.61 3.08 7.71
CA GLU A 71 7.90 3.14 7.03
C GLU A 71 8.62 1.79 7.14
N TYR A 72 9.24 1.38 6.04
CA TYR A 72 10.11 0.22 5.98
C TYR A 72 11.12 0.37 4.85
N GLU A 73 12.11 -0.50 4.84
CA GLU A 73 13.16 -0.51 3.82
C GLU A 73 13.21 -1.84 3.09
N SER A 74 13.71 -1.79 1.87
CA SER A 74 14.31 -2.94 1.18
C SER A 74 15.85 -2.84 1.24
N GLY A 75 16.52 -3.80 0.64
CA GLY A 75 17.98 -3.68 0.45
C GLY A 75 18.39 -2.45 -0.37
N LYS A 76 17.47 -1.93 -1.23
CA LYS A 76 17.75 -0.87 -2.20
C LYS A 76 17.13 0.46 -1.85
N ARG A 77 15.93 0.48 -1.22
CA ARG A 77 15.07 1.66 -1.09
C ARG A 77 14.48 1.81 0.31
N HIS A 78 14.12 3.04 0.64
CA HIS A 78 13.27 3.39 1.77
C HIS A 78 11.86 3.67 1.26
N TYR A 79 10.86 3.04 1.87
CA TYR A 79 9.45 3.17 1.52
C TYR A 79 8.67 3.89 2.61
N ALA A 80 7.91 4.91 2.23
CA ALA A 80 6.77 5.37 2.99
C ALA A 80 5.53 4.69 2.43
N HIS A 81 4.80 3.96 3.26
CA HIS A 81 3.63 3.19 2.87
C HIS A 81 2.36 3.81 3.40
N VAL A 82 1.43 4.03 2.50
CA VAL A 82 0.11 4.63 2.76
C VAL A 82 -0.94 3.53 2.72
N ASP A 83 -1.50 3.16 3.86
CA ASP A 83 -2.62 2.21 3.92
C ASP A 83 -3.94 2.94 3.70
N CYS A 84 -4.53 2.78 2.51
CA CYS A 84 -5.77 3.46 2.13
C CYS A 84 -7.01 2.71 2.61
N PRO A 85 -8.05 3.44 3.06
CA PRO A 85 -9.34 2.84 3.39
C PRO A 85 -9.96 2.18 2.15
N GLY A 86 -10.67 1.07 2.36
CA GLY A 86 -11.33 0.33 1.28
C GLY A 86 -12.82 0.61 1.14
N HIS A 87 -13.44 1.32 2.09
CA HIS A 87 -14.88 1.54 2.11
C HIS A 87 -15.27 2.75 1.25
N ALA A 88 -16.39 2.65 0.53
CA ALA A 88 -16.89 3.71 -0.35
C ALA A 88 -17.13 5.06 0.37
N ASP A 89 -17.53 5.03 1.65
CA ASP A 89 -17.76 6.23 2.46
C ASP A 89 -16.48 7.06 2.68
N TYR A 90 -15.30 6.46 2.49
CA TYR A 90 -13.98 7.08 2.72
C TYR A 90 -13.20 7.34 1.43
N ILE A 91 -13.91 7.48 0.31
CA ILE A 91 -13.31 7.70 -1.01
C ILE A 91 -12.41 8.95 -1.05
N LYS A 92 -12.76 10.00 -0.31
CA LYS A 92 -11.94 11.21 -0.19
C LYS A 92 -10.57 10.89 0.41
N ASN A 93 -10.53 10.11 1.48
CA ASN A 93 -9.29 9.71 2.14
C ASN A 93 -8.46 8.79 1.22
N MET A 94 -9.13 7.94 0.41
CA MET A 94 -8.45 7.13 -0.60
C MET A 94 -7.81 7.99 -1.68
N ILE A 95 -8.50 9.00 -2.20
CA ILE A 95 -7.97 9.91 -3.23
C ILE A 95 -6.76 10.68 -2.68
N THR A 96 -6.88 11.24 -1.47
CA THR A 96 -5.79 11.96 -0.82
C THR A 96 -4.56 11.06 -0.62
N GLY A 97 -4.78 9.84 -0.14
CA GLY A 97 -3.70 8.86 0.02
C GLY A 97 -3.06 8.46 -1.32
N ALA A 98 -3.88 8.17 -2.34
CA ALA A 98 -3.39 7.77 -3.65
C ALA A 98 -2.57 8.88 -4.35
N ALA A 99 -2.93 10.14 -4.16
CA ALA A 99 -2.20 11.28 -4.72
C ALA A 99 -0.77 11.42 -4.17
N GLN A 100 -0.49 10.84 -3.00
CA GLN A 100 0.84 10.86 -2.39
C GLN A 100 1.78 9.78 -2.94
N MET A 101 1.25 8.77 -3.63
CA MET A 101 1.99 7.58 -4.03
C MET A 101 2.75 7.78 -5.33
N ASP A 102 3.94 7.20 -5.41
CA ASP A 102 4.71 7.02 -6.64
C ASP A 102 4.33 5.71 -7.34
N GLY A 103 3.78 4.75 -6.59
CA GLY A 103 3.23 3.49 -7.07
C GLY A 103 2.26 2.85 -6.07
N ALA A 104 1.38 1.96 -6.51
CA ALA A 104 0.42 1.29 -5.65
C ALA A 104 0.54 -0.24 -5.68
N ILE A 105 0.15 -0.84 -4.57
CA ILE A 105 -0.11 -2.27 -4.43
C ILE A 105 -1.63 -2.47 -4.51
N LEU A 106 -2.11 -3.03 -5.62
CA LEU A 106 -3.50 -3.42 -5.76
C LEU A 106 -3.71 -4.77 -5.07
N VAL A 107 -4.45 -4.76 -3.97
CA VAL A 107 -4.74 -5.98 -3.20
C VAL A 107 -6.10 -6.53 -3.64
N VAL A 108 -6.09 -7.75 -4.17
CA VAL A 108 -7.29 -8.47 -4.59
C VAL A 108 -7.36 -9.80 -3.85
N SER A 109 -8.51 -10.13 -3.31
CA SER A 109 -8.74 -11.43 -2.68
C SER A 109 -8.96 -12.50 -3.76
N ALA A 110 -8.24 -13.60 -3.68
CA ALA A 110 -8.41 -14.74 -4.58
C ALA A 110 -9.80 -15.41 -4.45
N LEU A 111 -10.48 -15.20 -3.31
CA LEU A 111 -11.82 -15.73 -3.06
C LEU A 111 -12.92 -14.88 -3.71
N ASP A 112 -12.73 -13.55 -3.72
CA ASP A 112 -13.78 -12.60 -4.07
C ASP A 112 -13.56 -11.99 -5.46
N SER A 113 -12.35 -12.14 -6.04
CA SER A 113 -11.93 -11.57 -7.32
C SER A 113 -12.10 -10.04 -7.39
N VAL A 114 -12.39 -9.51 -8.58
CA VAL A 114 -12.52 -8.08 -8.85
C VAL A 114 -13.88 -7.56 -8.40
N MET A 115 -13.91 -6.87 -7.27
CA MET A 115 -15.10 -6.29 -6.64
C MET A 115 -15.33 -4.82 -7.10
N PRO A 116 -16.53 -4.26 -6.89
CA PRO A 116 -16.85 -2.88 -7.33
C PRO A 116 -15.83 -1.84 -6.86
N GLN A 117 -15.45 -1.83 -5.58
CA GLN A 117 -14.47 -0.89 -5.05
C GLN A 117 -13.05 -1.12 -5.61
N THR A 118 -12.71 -2.34 -6.03
CA THR A 118 -11.46 -2.60 -6.76
C THR A 118 -11.43 -1.79 -8.05
N ARG A 119 -12.53 -1.78 -8.80
CA ARG A 119 -12.69 -1.01 -10.05
C ARG A 119 -12.61 0.50 -9.81
N GLU A 120 -13.28 0.98 -8.78
CA GLU A 120 -13.28 2.40 -8.38
C GLU A 120 -11.87 2.85 -7.98
N HIS A 121 -11.17 2.08 -7.17
CA HIS A 121 -9.83 2.41 -6.71
C HIS A 121 -8.81 2.46 -7.87
N VAL A 122 -8.90 1.52 -8.82
CA VAL A 122 -8.03 1.54 -10.02
C VAL A 122 -8.33 2.75 -10.90
N LEU A 123 -9.61 3.10 -11.10
CA LEU A 123 -10.02 4.30 -11.83
C LEU A 123 -9.49 5.57 -11.15
N LEU A 124 -9.70 5.72 -9.84
CA LEU A 124 -9.26 6.89 -9.08
C LEU A 124 -7.74 7.01 -9.04
N ALA A 125 -7.03 5.91 -8.84
CA ALA A 125 -5.57 5.87 -8.91
C ALA A 125 -5.07 6.40 -10.27
N ARG A 126 -5.73 6.02 -11.37
CA ARG A 126 -5.39 6.55 -12.70
C ARG A 126 -5.68 8.04 -12.83
N GLN A 127 -6.80 8.53 -12.28
CA GLN A 127 -7.19 9.94 -12.34
C GLN A 127 -6.26 10.85 -11.54
N VAL A 128 -5.72 10.39 -10.41
CA VAL A 128 -4.72 11.15 -9.63
C VAL A 128 -3.30 11.07 -10.21
N GLY A 129 -3.14 10.43 -11.39
CA GLY A 129 -1.86 10.39 -12.10
C GLY A 129 -0.93 9.24 -11.72
N LEU A 130 -1.40 8.27 -10.95
CA LEU A 130 -0.61 7.08 -10.62
C LEU A 130 -0.42 6.21 -11.87
N ASN A 131 0.82 5.82 -12.16
CA ASN A 131 1.16 5.09 -13.37
C ASN A 131 1.68 3.67 -13.12
N HIS A 132 2.09 3.36 -11.90
CA HIS A 132 2.74 2.10 -11.55
C HIS A 132 1.91 1.33 -10.53
N ILE A 133 1.50 0.12 -10.90
CA ILE A 133 0.75 -0.80 -10.03
C ILE A 133 1.45 -2.16 -10.02
N VAL A 134 1.63 -2.68 -8.81
CA VAL A 134 1.96 -4.09 -8.55
C VAL A 134 0.73 -4.75 -7.93
N VAL A 135 0.38 -5.93 -8.37
CA VAL A 135 -0.79 -6.67 -7.86
C VAL A 135 -0.34 -7.66 -6.79
N PHE A 136 -1.05 -7.67 -5.67
CA PHE A 136 -0.93 -8.74 -4.67
C PHE A 136 -2.25 -9.52 -4.61
N LEU A 137 -2.25 -10.73 -5.16
CA LEU A 137 -3.38 -11.65 -5.07
C LEU A 137 -3.34 -12.32 -3.70
N ASN A 138 -4.21 -11.86 -2.81
CA ASN A 138 -4.22 -12.25 -1.40
C ASN A 138 -5.18 -13.42 -1.13
N LYS A 139 -5.03 -14.06 0.01
CA LYS A 139 -5.83 -15.21 0.48
C LYS A 139 -5.69 -16.45 -0.41
N CYS A 140 -4.54 -16.62 -1.07
CA CYS A 140 -4.28 -17.82 -1.90
C CYS A 140 -4.17 -19.11 -1.05
N ASP A 141 -4.03 -18.98 0.26
CA ASP A 141 -4.08 -20.10 1.21
C ASP A 141 -5.47 -20.74 1.35
N ALA A 142 -6.51 -20.02 0.95
CA ALA A 142 -7.90 -20.45 1.05
C ALA A 142 -8.46 -20.95 -0.30
N VAL A 143 -7.64 -21.04 -1.34
CA VAL A 143 -8.04 -21.50 -2.68
C VAL A 143 -7.21 -22.75 -3.04
N ASP A 144 -7.86 -23.88 -3.15
CA ASP A 144 -7.20 -25.16 -3.45
C ASP A 144 -6.98 -25.38 -4.96
N ASP A 145 -7.82 -24.73 -5.80
CA ASP A 145 -7.78 -24.90 -7.25
C ASP A 145 -6.88 -23.83 -7.91
N PRO A 146 -5.75 -24.24 -8.52
CA PRO A 146 -4.88 -23.30 -9.23
C PRO A 146 -5.55 -22.59 -10.42
N GLU A 147 -6.51 -23.23 -11.10
CA GLU A 147 -7.21 -22.62 -12.24
C GLU A 147 -8.05 -21.40 -11.80
N MET A 148 -8.59 -21.45 -10.59
CA MET A 148 -9.29 -20.28 -10.00
C MET A 148 -8.35 -19.10 -9.79
N LEU A 149 -7.10 -19.34 -9.36
CA LEU A 149 -6.11 -18.29 -9.22
C LEU A 149 -5.74 -17.67 -10.57
N ASP A 150 -5.63 -18.48 -11.61
CA ASP A 150 -5.34 -18.02 -12.98
C ASP A 150 -6.49 -17.16 -13.53
N LEU A 151 -7.75 -17.57 -13.29
CA LEU A 151 -8.93 -16.81 -13.69
C LEU A 151 -8.97 -15.43 -13.01
N VAL A 152 -8.75 -15.38 -11.70
CA VAL A 152 -8.73 -14.10 -10.95
C VAL A 152 -7.60 -13.21 -11.45
N GLU A 153 -6.42 -13.77 -11.72
CA GLU A 153 -5.30 -13.02 -12.27
C GLU A 153 -5.66 -12.43 -13.65
N MET A 154 -6.32 -13.19 -14.51
CA MET A 154 -6.75 -12.74 -15.82
C MET A 154 -7.76 -11.56 -15.70
N GLU A 155 -8.76 -11.67 -14.81
CA GLU A 155 -9.71 -10.58 -14.57
C GLU A 155 -9.04 -9.30 -14.07
N VAL A 156 -8.03 -9.44 -13.22
CA VAL A 156 -7.26 -8.29 -12.73
C VAL A 156 -6.46 -7.63 -13.86
N ARG A 157 -5.83 -8.42 -14.73
CA ARG A 157 -5.10 -7.91 -15.90
C ARG A 157 -6.02 -7.19 -16.87
N GLU A 158 -7.20 -7.73 -17.17
CA GLU A 158 -8.24 -7.08 -17.97
C GLU A 158 -8.70 -5.76 -17.36
N LEU A 159 -8.91 -5.73 -16.03
CA LEU A 159 -9.27 -4.52 -15.31
C LEU A 159 -8.20 -3.44 -15.48
N LEU A 160 -6.93 -3.78 -15.28
CA LEU A 160 -5.81 -2.84 -15.42
C LEU A 160 -5.73 -2.29 -16.83
N THR A 161 -5.84 -3.14 -17.85
CA THR A 161 -5.85 -2.76 -19.26
C THR A 161 -7.02 -1.82 -19.58
N LYS A 162 -8.21 -2.12 -19.08
CA LYS A 162 -9.41 -1.28 -19.24
C LYS A 162 -9.19 0.16 -18.74
N TYR A 163 -8.47 0.32 -17.64
CA TYR A 163 -8.15 1.64 -17.05
C TYR A 163 -6.79 2.19 -17.49
N LYS A 164 -6.24 1.69 -18.60
CA LYS A 164 -5.02 2.20 -19.24
C LYS A 164 -3.75 2.04 -18.41
N PHE A 165 -3.70 1.04 -17.56
CA PHE A 165 -2.47 0.47 -17.02
C PHE A 165 -2.00 -0.64 -17.94
N ASP A 166 -0.71 -0.97 -17.89
CA ASP A 166 -0.17 -2.11 -18.63
C ASP A 166 -0.54 -3.42 -17.90
N GLY A 167 -1.73 -3.95 -18.19
CA GLY A 167 -2.25 -5.16 -17.56
C GLY A 167 -1.47 -6.42 -17.98
N ASP A 168 -1.00 -6.49 -19.21
CA ASP A 168 -0.29 -7.66 -19.75
C ASP A 168 1.06 -7.86 -19.06
N SER A 169 1.82 -6.75 -18.83
CA SER A 169 3.11 -6.79 -18.14
C SER A 169 3.01 -6.58 -16.62
N ALA A 170 1.80 -6.39 -16.08
CA ALA A 170 1.60 -6.19 -14.65
C ALA A 170 2.15 -7.37 -13.86
N THR A 171 2.95 -7.06 -12.84
CA THR A 171 3.46 -8.09 -11.93
C THR A 171 2.39 -8.46 -10.92
N VAL A 172 2.02 -9.73 -10.91
CA VAL A 172 1.08 -10.31 -9.94
C VAL A 172 1.85 -11.23 -9.02
N VAL A 173 1.80 -10.93 -7.73
CA VAL A 173 2.38 -11.77 -6.67
C VAL A 173 1.24 -12.50 -5.97
N ARG A 174 1.27 -13.83 -5.96
CA ARG A 174 0.30 -14.67 -5.26
C ARG A 174 0.75 -14.92 -3.84
N GLY A 175 -0.10 -14.62 -2.86
CA GLY A 175 0.29 -14.70 -1.46
C GLY A 175 -0.87 -14.81 -0.49
N ALA A 176 -0.52 -14.88 0.79
CA ALA A 176 -1.47 -14.90 1.90
C ALA A 176 -0.94 -14.05 3.04
N ALA A 177 -1.48 -12.83 3.17
CA ALA A 177 -0.98 -11.84 4.12
C ALA A 177 -1.17 -12.26 5.58
N LEU A 178 -2.27 -12.92 5.93
CA LEU A 178 -2.54 -13.34 7.31
C LEU A 178 -1.62 -14.46 7.79
N PRO A 179 -1.42 -15.57 7.05
CA PRO A 179 -0.40 -16.55 7.41
C PRO A 179 1.02 -15.98 7.45
N ALA A 180 1.39 -15.10 6.51
CA ALA A 180 2.68 -14.41 6.54
C ALA A 180 2.83 -13.56 7.80
N LEU A 181 1.79 -12.80 8.16
CA LEU A 181 1.75 -12.04 9.43
C LEU A 181 1.89 -12.95 10.65
N ASN A 182 1.39 -14.18 10.61
CA ASN A 182 1.52 -15.15 11.69
C ASN A 182 2.86 -15.89 11.70
N GLY A 183 3.70 -15.69 10.69
CA GLY A 183 5.08 -16.23 10.64
C GLY A 183 5.22 -17.53 9.84
N ASP A 184 4.26 -17.84 8.97
CA ASP A 184 4.39 -18.96 8.05
C ASP A 184 5.46 -18.66 6.97
N ALA A 185 6.53 -19.45 6.99
CA ALA A 185 7.69 -19.25 6.13
C ALA A 185 7.38 -19.34 4.62
N LYS A 186 6.37 -20.14 4.23
CA LYS A 186 5.93 -20.22 2.84
C LYS A 186 5.39 -18.88 2.36
N TRP A 187 4.55 -18.26 3.20
CA TRP A 187 3.87 -17.03 2.83
C TRP A 187 4.71 -15.77 3.12
N GLU A 188 5.69 -15.84 4.02
CA GLU A 188 6.71 -14.78 4.15
C GLU A 188 7.51 -14.59 2.87
N LYS A 189 7.78 -15.67 2.09
CA LYS A 189 8.43 -15.57 0.78
C LYS A 189 7.62 -14.74 -0.21
N SER A 190 6.30 -14.82 -0.19
CA SER A 190 5.46 -14.00 -1.07
C SER A 190 5.57 -12.50 -0.74
N ILE A 191 5.82 -12.15 0.53
CA ILE A 191 6.12 -10.77 0.91
C ILE A 191 7.48 -10.32 0.36
N ASP A 192 8.48 -11.21 0.36
CA ASP A 192 9.79 -10.91 -0.24
C ASP A 192 9.71 -10.77 -1.76
N GLU A 193 8.91 -11.57 -2.42
CA GLU A 193 8.60 -11.45 -3.85
C GLU A 193 7.91 -10.11 -4.14
N LEU A 194 6.94 -9.70 -3.31
CA LEU A 194 6.30 -8.39 -3.42
C LEU A 194 7.31 -7.25 -3.26
N MET A 195 8.20 -7.31 -2.27
CA MET A 195 9.25 -6.31 -2.08
C MET A 195 10.19 -6.23 -3.29
N THR A 196 10.55 -7.37 -3.88
CA THR A 196 11.34 -7.44 -5.10
C THR A 196 10.60 -6.84 -6.30
N ALA A 197 9.30 -7.09 -6.41
CA ALA A 197 8.46 -6.52 -7.44
C ALA A 197 8.36 -4.99 -7.30
N LEU A 198 8.19 -4.46 -6.08
CA LEU A 198 8.20 -3.02 -5.81
C LEU A 198 9.54 -2.38 -6.20
N ASP A 199 10.66 -3.01 -5.82
CA ASP A 199 12.00 -2.52 -6.17
C ASP A 199 12.27 -2.49 -7.68
N SER A 200 11.62 -3.34 -8.46
CA SER A 200 11.88 -3.48 -9.90
C SER A 200 10.88 -2.77 -10.80
N LYS A 201 9.61 -2.63 -10.36
CA LYS A 201 8.50 -2.14 -11.20
C LYS A 201 8.09 -0.71 -10.92
N ILE A 202 8.36 -0.20 -9.73
CA ILE A 202 8.13 1.21 -9.42
C ILE A 202 9.45 1.95 -9.64
N PRO A 203 9.53 2.92 -10.58
CA PRO A 203 10.75 3.68 -10.80
C PRO A 203 11.04 4.62 -9.63
N ASP A 204 12.29 5.05 -9.51
CA ASP A 204 12.64 6.11 -8.58
C ASP A 204 11.95 7.41 -9.02
N PRO A 205 11.24 8.11 -8.13
CA PRO A 205 10.53 9.32 -8.48
C PRO A 205 11.52 10.43 -8.83
N ILE A 206 11.26 11.11 -9.96
CA ILE A 206 11.99 12.33 -10.34
C ILE A 206 11.48 13.45 -9.44
N ARG A 207 12.39 14.11 -8.73
CA ARG A 207 12.08 15.25 -7.84
C ARG A 207 12.65 16.53 -8.43
N ASP A 208 11.79 17.52 -8.63
CA ASP A 208 12.15 18.84 -9.17
C ASP A 208 12.72 19.76 -8.06
N VAL A 209 13.92 19.45 -7.58
CA VAL A 209 14.55 20.13 -6.42
C VAL A 209 14.85 21.61 -6.67
N ASP A 210 14.91 22.04 -7.92
CA ASP A 210 15.20 23.44 -8.32
C ASP A 210 13.94 24.30 -8.48
N LYS A 211 12.74 23.72 -8.38
CA LYS A 211 11.48 24.45 -8.43
C LYS A 211 11.14 25.10 -7.09
N PRO A 212 10.30 26.16 -7.10
CA PRO A 212 9.75 26.73 -5.87
C PRO A 212 9.02 25.68 -5.03
N PHE A 213 9.11 25.83 -3.72
CA PHE A 213 8.41 24.94 -2.79
C PHE A 213 6.90 24.88 -3.09
N LEU A 214 6.40 23.68 -3.30
CA LEU A 214 4.98 23.38 -3.48
C LEU A 214 4.61 22.16 -2.61
N MET A 215 3.54 22.28 -1.84
CA MET A 215 3.03 21.20 -1.02
C MET A 215 1.50 21.21 -1.02
N ALA A 216 0.90 20.11 -1.45
CA ALA A 216 -0.52 19.89 -1.29
C ALA A 216 -0.82 19.57 0.17
N VAL A 217 -1.63 20.42 0.83
CA VAL A 217 -2.02 20.21 2.23
C VAL A 217 -3.09 19.13 2.30
N GLU A 218 -2.86 18.10 3.09
CA GLU A 218 -3.73 16.94 3.24
C GLU A 218 -4.64 17.02 4.45
N ASP A 219 -4.12 17.58 5.54
CA ASP A 219 -4.83 17.75 6.80
C ASP A 219 -4.31 18.98 7.52
N VAL A 220 -5.07 19.48 8.48
CA VAL A 220 -4.65 20.60 9.32
C VAL A 220 -5.08 20.33 10.76
N PHE A 221 -4.11 20.28 11.66
CA PHE A 221 -4.37 20.14 13.08
C PHE A 221 -3.46 21.03 13.94
N SER A 222 -3.86 21.28 15.17
CA SER A 222 -3.10 22.09 16.10
C SER A 222 -2.45 21.24 17.18
N ILE A 223 -1.15 21.45 17.40
CA ILE A 223 -0.41 20.85 18.51
C ILE A 223 -0.22 21.92 19.59
N LYS A 224 -0.69 21.64 20.81
CA LYS A 224 -0.54 22.55 21.95
C LYS A 224 0.95 22.86 22.18
N GLY A 225 1.30 24.14 22.16
CA GLY A 225 2.68 24.63 22.33
C GLY A 225 3.55 24.60 21.06
N ARG A 226 3.04 24.10 19.92
CA ARG A 226 3.76 24.11 18.63
C ARG A 226 3.03 24.84 17.51
N GLY A 227 1.72 25.12 17.69
CA GLY A 227 0.90 25.81 16.70
C GLY A 227 0.22 24.88 15.71
N THR A 228 -0.17 25.42 14.56
CA THR A 228 -0.83 24.71 13.47
C THR A 228 0.18 23.87 12.68
N VAL A 229 -0.17 22.63 12.42
CA VAL A 229 0.60 21.67 11.59
C VAL A 229 -0.24 21.33 10.38
N ALA A 230 0.36 21.45 9.21
CA ALA A 230 -0.23 21.09 7.93
C ALA A 230 0.68 20.03 7.27
N PRO A 231 0.36 18.73 7.39
CA PRO A 231 1.08 17.69 6.67
C PRO A 231 0.72 17.67 5.19
N GLY A 232 1.63 17.18 4.37
CA GLY A 232 1.44 17.01 2.94
C GLY A 232 2.70 16.51 2.25
N ARG A 233 2.55 16.09 0.99
CA ARG A 233 3.67 15.75 0.12
C ARG A 233 4.28 17.03 -0.45
N VAL A 234 5.61 17.15 -0.39
CA VAL A 234 6.36 18.19 -1.09
C VAL A 234 6.62 17.72 -2.51
N GLU A 235 6.21 18.55 -3.49
CA GLU A 235 6.37 18.29 -4.93
C GLU A 235 7.75 18.72 -5.44
#